data_37b7c49d0a27b7cc881df7d2e26c87b6
#
_entry.id   37b7c49d0a27b7cc881df7d2e26c87b6
#
_cell.length_a   1.000
_cell.length_b   1.000
_cell.length_c   1.000
_cell.angle_alpha   90.00
_cell.angle_beta   90.00
_cell.angle_gamma   90.00
#
_symmetry.space_group_name_H-M   'P 1'
#
loop_
_entity.id
_entity.type
_entity.pdbx_description
1 polymer ?
#
loop_
_entity_poly.entity_id
_entity_poly.type
_entity_poly.pdbx_seq_one_letter_code
_entity_poly.pdbx_strand_id
1 'polypeptide(L)'
;MLQRAETIYRKANELVRRCGTRDTLRIACEIGIYVHHIDDFKELLGIYSYQHKERHILLNSNMDYITTQMVCGHEIGHDALHRERAKVGMGLQEFTLFDMINEMEYEANAFSAHLRINNEELFDLMGHGYDVVQLSSIMETNINLMLVKLNELNRMGRQLNTPYIPYSDFLKNIVV
;
A
#
# COMPACT_ATOMS: atom_id res chain seq x y z
N MET A 1 3.39 18.76 -5.65
CA MET A 1 2.41 17.70 -5.32
C MET A 1 2.06 16.83 -6.53
N LEU A 2 1.58 17.37 -7.66
CA LEU A 2 1.21 16.61 -8.87
C LEU A 2 2.34 15.68 -9.36
N GLN A 3 3.53 16.22 -9.58
CA GLN A 3 4.69 15.46 -10.10
C GLN A 3 5.09 14.27 -9.19
N ARG A 4 4.87 14.38 -7.87
CA ARG A 4 5.18 13.30 -6.94
C ARG A 4 4.15 12.18 -7.04
N ALA A 5 2.84 12.48 -7.06
CA ALA A 5 1.78 11.51 -7.24
C ALA A 5 1.93 10.74 -8.56
N GLU A 6 2.22 11.42 -9.68
CA GLU A 6 2.50 10.80 -10.97
C GLU A 6 3.71 9.86 -10.92
N THR A 7 4.76 10.23 -10.19
CA THR A 7 5.95 9.39 -10.03
C THR A 7 5.62 8.10 -9.27
N ILE A 8 4.87 8.19 -8.16
CA ILE A 8 4.43 7.04 -7.37
C ILE A 8 3.56 6.12 -8.23
N TYR A 9 2.55 6.69 -8.92
CA TYR A 9 1.67 5.98 -9.83
C TYR A 9 2.45 5.21 -10.90
N ARG A 10 3.36 5.89 -11.59
CA ARG A 10 4.17 5.29 -12.66
C ARG A 10 5.03 4.13 -12.17
N LYS A 11 5.75 4.32 -11.04
CA LYS A 11 6.60 3.27 -10.46
C LYS A 11 5.79 2.04 -10.04
N ALA A 12 4.65 2.22 -9.37
CA ALA A 12 3.80 1.12 -8.95
C ALA A 12 3.26 0.32 -10.16
N ASN A 13 2.72 1.01 -11.17
CA ASN A 13 2.19 0.34 -12.36
C ASN A 13 3.28 -0.27 -13.26
N GLU A 14 4.51 0.23 -13.21
CA GLU A 14 5.65 -0.39 -13.86
C GLU A 14 5.98 -1.76 -13.23
N LEU A 15 5.94 -1.88 -11.91
CA LEU A 15 6.08 -3.18 -11.24
C LEU A 15 4.96 -4.14 -11.63
N VAL A 16 3.70 -3.68 -11.61
CA VAL A 16 2.55 -4.51 -12.04
C VAL A 16 2.74 -5.04 -13.46
N ARG A 17 3.13 -4.17 -14.40
CA ARG A 17 3.37 -4.58 -15.80
C ARG A 17 4.52 -5.56 -15.93
N ARG A 18 5.62 -5.33 -15.20
CA ARG A 18 6.81 -6.20 -15.24
C ARG A 18 6.53 -7.58 -14.67
N CYS A 19 5.80 -7.66 -13.53
CA CYS A 19 5.50 -8.90 -12.84
C CYS A 19 4.20 -9.58 -13.34
N GLY A 20 3.40 -8.91 -14.16
CA GLY A 20 2.15 -9.45 -14.70
C GLY A 20 1.08 -9.75 -13.64
N THR A 21 1.18 -9.17 -12.46
CA THR A 21 0.29 -9.45 -11.32
C THR A 21 0.14 -8.23 -10.41
N ARG A 22 -0.94 -8.21 -9.60
CA ARG A 22 -1.17 -7.28 -8.49
C ARG A 22 -1.05 -7.95 -7.11
N ASP A 23 -0.70 -9.24 -7.09
CA ASP A 23 -0.35 -9.96 -5.86
C ASP A 23 0.98 -9.42 -5.34
N THR A 24 0.96 -8.76 -4.20
CA THR A 24 2.13 -8.06 -3.66
C THR A 24 3.21 -9.01 -3.14
N LEU A 25 2.82 -10.19 -2.63
CA LEU A 25 3.78 -11.21 -2.21
C LEU A 25 4.54 -11.76 -3.42
N ARG A 26 3.84 -12.02 -4.53
CA ARG A 26 4.49 -12.43 -5.80
C ARG A 26 5.38 -11.31 -6.34
N ILE A 27 4.90 -10.06 -6.34
CA ILE A 27 5.71 -8.90 -6.76
C ILE A 27 7.00 -8.83 -5.93
N ALA A 28 6.90 -8.91 -4.58
CA ALA A 28 8.06 -8.88 -3.70
C ALA A 28 9.09 -9.96 -4.07
N CYS A 29 8.62 -11.19 -4.26
CA CYS A 29 9.47 -12.32 -4.67
C CYS A 29 10.17 -12.06 -6.03
N GLU A 30 9.41 -11.63 -7.04
CA GLU A 30 9.94 -11.42 -8.39
C GLU A 30 10.93 -10.24 -8.48
N ILE A 31 10.79 -9.24 -7.60
CA ILE A 31 11.77 -8.15 -7.52
C ILE A 31 12.94 -8.46 -6.59
N GLY A 32 12.99 -9.66 -6.00
CA GLY A 32 14.09 -10.15 -5.15
C GLY A 32 14.06 -9.57 -3.74
N ILE A 33 12.88 -9.42 -3.14
CA ILE A 33 12.69 -9.10 -1.72
C ILE A 33 12.35 -10.40 -1.00
N TYR A 34 13.06 -10.69 0.08
CA TYR A 34 12.77 -11.82 0.95
C TYR A 34 11.59 -11.47 1.89
N VAL A 35 10.52 -12.22 1.80
CA VAL A 35 9.34 -12.03 2.67
C VAL A 35 9.37 -13.08 3.78
N HIS A 36 9.23 -12.62 5.03
CA HIS A 36 9.21 -13.44 6.23
C HIS A 36 7.89 -13.22 6.97
N HIS A 37 7.28 -14.30 7.44
CA HIS A 37 6.11 -14.25 8.31
C HIS A 37 6.54 -14.46 9.76
N ILE A 38 6.15 -13.55 10.65
CA ILE A 38 6.60 -13.49 12.04
C ILE A 38 5.39 -13.64 12.96
N ASP A 39 5.40 -14.68 13.79
CA ASP A 39 4.30 -15.00 14.72
C ASP A 39 4.31 -14.12 15.98
N ASP A 40 5.48 -13.61 16.36
CA ASP A 40 5.68 -12.86 17.62
C ASP A 40 5.34 -11.36 17.48
N PHE A 41 4.93 -10.89 16.32
CA PHE A 41 4.47 -9.51 16.17
C PHE A 41 3.11 -9.35 16.85
N LYS A 42 3.00 -8.39 17.79
CA LYS A 42 1.76 -8.08 18.51
C LYS A 42 0.96 -7.02 17.77
N GLU A 43 1.47 -5.80 17.76
CA GLU A 43 0.80 -4.63 17.15
C GLU A 43 1.43 -4.24 15.82
N LEU A 44 2.67 -4.66 15.58
CA LEU A 44 3.39 -4.37 14.36
C LEU A 44 2.82 -5.19 13.22
N LEU A 45 2.49 -4.53 12.11
CA LEU A 45 1.93 -5.17 10.92
C LEU A 45 3.03 -5.61 9.94
N GLY A 46 4.03 -4.75 9.72
CA GLY A 46 5.13 -5.04 8.81
C GLY A 46 6.38 -4.22 9.11
N ILE A 47 7.49 -4.64 8.52
CA ILE A 47 8.76 -3.89 8.52
C ILE A 47 9.46 -4.13 7.19
N TYR A 48 9.84 -3.06 6.50
CA TYR A 48 10.84 -3.12 5.45
C TYR A 48 12.23 -2.91 6.03
N SER A 49 13.17 -3.76 5.67
CA SER A 49 14.56 -3.69 6.12
C SER A 49 15.52 -3.90 4.94
N TYR A 50 16.61 -3.12 4.94
CA TYR A 50 17.73 -3.28 4.00
C TYR A 50 19.00 -3.56 4.79
N GLN A 51 19.46 -4.80 4.79
CA GLN A 51 20.64 -5.23 5.55
C GLN A 51 21.54 -6.11 4.68
N HIS A 52 22.84 -5.96 4.82
CA HIS A 52 23.85 -6.75 4.09
C HIS A 52 23.65 -6.79 2.57
N LYS A 53 23.12 -5.70 1.98
CA LYS A 53 22.73 -5.57 0.57
C LYS A 53 21.50 -6.43 0.18
N GLU A 54 20.82 -7.00 1.12
CA GLU A 54 19.60 -7.76 0.93
C GLU A 54 18.37 -6.95 1.39
N ARG A 55 17.24 -7.22 0.75
CA ARG A 55 15.96 -6.55 0.99
C ARG A 55 15.01 -7.54 1.66
N HIS A 56 14.50 -7.16 2.80
CA HIS A 56 13.61 -8.00 3.59
C HIS A 56 12.30 -7.26 3.89
N ILE A 57 11.20 -7.98 3.84
CA ILE A 57 9.90 -7.58 4.38
C ILE A 57 9.52 -8.62 5.43
N LEU A 58 9.26 -8.15 6.65
CA LEU A 58 8.76 -8.97 7.74
C LEU A 58 7.28 -8.63 7.93
N LEU A 59 6.40 -9.62 7.89
CA LEU A 59 4.94 -9.48 7.98
C LEU A 59 4.41 -10.21 9.20
N ASN A 60 3.45 -9.62 9.89
CA ASN A 60 2.73 -10.29 10.98
C ASN A 60 1.90 -11.46 10.42
N SER A 61 2.14 -12.68 10.94
CA SER A 61 1.44 -13.89 10.50
C SER A 61 -0.05 -13.92 10.86
N ASN A 62 -0.47 -13.08 11.82
CA ASN A 62 -1.85 -13.07 12.31
C ASN A 62 -2.80 -12.21 11.43
N MET A 63 -2.28 -11.53 10.41
CA MET A 63 -3.09 -10.75 9.47
C MET A 63 -3.89 -11.66 8.53
N ASP A 64 -5.10 -11.22 8.16
CA ASP A 64 -5.84 -11.82 7.06
C ASP A 64 -5.15 -11.56 5.70
N TYR A 65 -5.62 -12.26 4.66
CA TYR A 65 -5.01 -12.16 3.32
C TYR A 65 -5.05 -10.74 2.77
N ILE A 66 -6.17 -10.02 2.91
CA ILE A 66 -6.33 -8.66 2.37
C ILE A 66 -5.35 -7.71 3.05
N THR A 67 -5.28 -7.76 4.39
CA THR A 67 -4.36 -6.95 5.18
C THR A 67 -2.90 -7.28 4.84
N THR A 68 -2.56 -8.56 4.73
CA THR A 68 -1.22 -9.02 4.32
C THR A 68 -0.81 -8.44 2.97
N GLN A 69 -1.70 -8.46 1.99
CA GLN A 69 -1.45 -7.89 0.67
C GLN A 69 -1.23 -6.38 0.72
N MET A 70 -2.01 -5.65 1.53
CA MET A 70 -1.89 -4.20 1.66
C MET A 70 -0.59 -3.81 2.37
N VAL A 71 -0.26 -4.48 3.48
CA VAL A 71 0.99 -4.24 4.22
C VAL A 71 2.20 -4.58 3.37
N CYS A 72 2.21 -5.73 2.71
CA CYS A 72 3.29 -6.08 1.78
C CYS A 72 3.46 -5.02 0.67
N GLY A 73 2.36 -4.53 0.10
CA GLY A 73 2.37 -3.46 -0.90
C GLY A 73 2.93 -2.14 -0.36
N HIS A 74 2.64 -1.81 0.90
CA HIS A 74 3.18 -0.66 1.62
C HIS A 74 4.70 -0.79 1.81
N GLU A 75 5.18 -1.95 2.27
CA GLU A 75 6.61 -2.22 2.45
C GLU A 75 7.38 -2.22 1.11
N ILE A 76 6.77 -2.68 0.01
CA ILE A 76 7.32 -2.50 -1.34
C ILE A 76 7.39 -1.00 -1.69
N GLY A 77 6.45 -0.20 -1.24
CA GLY A 77 6.49 1.27 -1.37
C GLY A 77 7.71 1.87 -0.70
N HIS A 78 8.05 1.44 0.51
CA HIS A 78 9.29 1.84 1.18
C HIS A 78 10.54 1.40 0.41
N ASP A 79 10.57 0.18 -0.12
CA ASP A 79 11.67 -0.26 -0.97
C ASP A 79 11.81 0.63 -2.22
N ALA A 80 10.72 0.94 -2.88
CA ALA A 80 10.73 1.67 -4.16
C ALA A 80 11.02 3.17 -4.03
N LEU A 81 10.63 3.79 -2.89
CA LEU A 81 10.64 5.24 -2.71
C LEU A 81 11.65 5.71 -1.63
N HIS A 82 11.91 4.88 -0.61
CA HIS A 82 12.60 5.29 0.62
C HIS A 82 13.81 4.42 0.98
N ARG A 83 14.27 3.55 0.08
CA ARG A 83 15.37 2.58 0.34
C ARG A 83 16.62 3.23 0.92
N GLU A 84 16.99 4.43 0.46
CA GLU A 84 18.18 5.11 0.96
C GLU A 84 18.09 5.46 2.45
N ARG A 85 16.88 5.71 2.96
CA ARG A 85 16.64 5.92 4.40
C ARG A 85 16.71 4.61 5.19
N ALA A 86 16.18 3.53 4.63
CA ALA A 86 16.26 2.22 5.27
C ALA A 86 17.70 1.70 5.41
N LYS A 87 18.61 2.12 4.53
CA LYS A 87 20.05 1.80 4.63
C LYS A 87 20.75 2.42 5.85
N VAL A 88 20.22 3.51 6.37
CA VAL A 88 20.84 4.29 7.46
C VAL A 88 20.23 3.92 8.82
N GLY A 89 19.08 3.26 8.87
CA GLY A 89 18.34 2.93 10.08
C GLY A 89 18.13 1.43 10.30
N MET A 90 17.43 1.07 11.39
CA MET A 90 17.10 -0.32 11.74
C MET A 90 15.90 -0.88 10.96
N GLY A 91 15.53 -0.31 9.84
CA GLY A 91 14.34 -0.61 9.07
C GLY A 91 13.25 0.45 9.26
N LEU A 92 12.23 0.38 8.41
CA LEU A 92 11.05 1.23 8.49
C LEU A 92 9.92 0.39 9.08
N GLN A 93 9.43 0.76 10.26
CA GLN A 93 8.43 0.01 11.02
C GLN A 93 7.05 0.58 10.76
N GLU A 94 6.08 -0.30 10.50
CA GLU A 94 4.68 0.05 10.32
C GLU A 94 3.84 -0.45 11.50
N PHE A 95 3.44 0.48 12.37
CA PHE A 95 2.53 0.21 13.48
C PHE A 95 1.07 0.54 13.13
N THR A 96 0.88 1.46 12.18
CA THR A 96 -0.45 1.89 11.75
C THR A 96 -0.42 2.13 10.26
N LEU A 97 -1.02 1.24 9.49
CA LEU A 97 -0.94 1.20 8.02
C LEU A 97 -1.31 2.52 7.31
N PHE A 98 -2.18 3.33 7.91
CA PHE A 98 -2.67 4.56 7.29
C PHE A 98 -2.29 5.82 8.09
N ASP A 99 -1.06 5.89 8.62
CA ASP A 99 -0.55 7.14 9.20
C ASP A 99 -0.32 8.18 8.11
N MET A 100 -1.22 9.16 8.06
CA MET A 100 -1.23 10.21 7.04
C MET A 100 -0.41 11.45 7.46
N ILE A 101 0.14 11.47 8.65
CA ILE A 101 0.90 12.62 9.19
C ILE A 101 2.31 12.62 8.61
N ASN A 102 2.89 11.44 8.46
CA ASN A 102 4.23 11.29 7.90
C ASN A 102 4.15 11.16 6.37
N GLU A 103 4.86 12.03 5.65
CA GLU A 103 4.88 12.05 4.18
C GLU A 103 5.36 10.72 3.58
N MET A 104 6.33 10.06 4.21
CA MET A 104 6.84 8.77 3.72
C MET A 104 5.81 7.66 3.86
N GLU A 105 5.08 7.64 4.97
CA GLU A 105 4.01 6.66 5.22
C GLU A 105 2.85 6.87 4.24
N TYR A 106 2.48 8.13 4.02
CA TYR A 106 1.49 8.46 2.98
C TYR A 106 1.92 7.97 1.60
N GLU A 107 3.17 8.22 1.20
CA GLU A 107 3.70 7.79 -0.10
C GLU A 107 3.73 6.26 -0.24
N ALA A 108 4.08 5.54 0.82
CA ALA A 108 4.05 4.07 0.84
C ALA A 108 2.60 3.54 0.73
N ASN A 109 1.64 4.18 1.42
CA ASN A 109 0.22 3.87 1.28
C ASN A 109 -0.29 4.15 -0.14
N ALA A 110 0.08 5.29 -0.73
CA ALA A 110 -0.26 5.63 -2.11
C ALA A 110 0.31 4.62 -3.11
N PHE A 111 1.54 4.17 -2.86
CA PHE A 111 2.18 3.14 -3.67
C PHE A 111 1.43 1.82 -3.59
N SER A 112 1.08 1.35 -2.37
CA SER A 112 0.27 0.16 -2.15
C SER A 112 -1.09 0.26 -2.86
N ALA A 113 -1.76 1.41 -2.76
CA ALA A 113 -3.04 1.66 -3.44
C ALA A 113 -2.92 1.54 -4.96
N HIS A 114 -1.84 2.04 -5.55
CA HIS A 114 -1.60 1.92 -7.00
C HIS A 114 -1.17 0.51 -7.43
N LEU A 115 -0.48 -0.25 -6.58
CA LEU A 115 -0.18 -1.66 -6.85
C LEU A 115 -1.45 -2.50 -6.88
N ARG A 116 -2.29 -2.36 -5.85
CA ARG A 116 -3.44 -3.22 -5.60
C ARG A 116 -4.64 -2.90 -6.49
N ILE A 117 -4.97 -1.62 -6.64
CA ILE A 117 -6.22 -1.17 -7.25
C ILE A 117 -6.02 -0.82 -8.72
N ASN A 118 -6.65 -1.60 -9.62
CA ASN A 118 -6.65 -1.35 -11.06
C ASN A 118 -7.54 -0.13 -11.38
N ASN A 119 -7.04 0.80 -12.20
CA ASN A 119 -7.80 1.99 -12.58
C ASN A 119 -8.97 1.67 -13.53
N GLU A 120 -8.78 0.78 -14.49
CA GLU A 120 -9.81 0.45 -15.49
C GLU A 120 -11.02 -0.17 -14.81
N GLU A 121 -10.79 -1.19 -13.96
CA GLU A 121 -11.81 -1.85 -13.16
C GLU A 121 -12.49 -0.87 -12.18
N LEU A 122 -11.70 -0.03 -11.49
CA LEU A 122 -12.22 0.99 -10.57
C LEU A 122 -13.17 1.94 -11.30
N PHE A 123 -12.79 2.48 -12.46
CA PHE A 123 -13.62 3.42 -13.20
C PHE A 123 -14.87 2.76 -13.80
N ASP A 124 -14.78 1.51 -14.21
CA ASP A 124 -15.93 0.75 -14.68
C ASP A 124 -16.97 0.58 -13.54
N LEU A 125 -16.53 0.13 -12.38
CA LEU A 125 -17.38 -0.01 -11.18
C LEU A 125 -17.98 1.34 -10.74
N MET A 126 -17.21 2.42 -10.75
CA MET A 126 -17.71 3.77 -10.46
C MET A 126 -18.77 4.21 -11.47
N GLY A 127 -18.60 3.86 -12.75
CA GLY A 127 -19.58 4.11 -13.81
C GLY A 127 -20.92 3.39 -13.58
N HIS A 128 -20.91 2.27 -12.86
CA HIS A 128 -22.10 1.53 -12.42
C HIS A 128 -22.73 2.08 -11.13
N GLY A 129 -22.15 3.13 -10.54
CA GLY A 129 -22.70 3.82 -9.37
C GLY A 129 -22.37 3.19 -8.02
N TYR A 130 -21.39 2.28 -7.96
CA TYR A 130 -20.95 1.71 -6.68
C TYR A 130 -20.29 2.77 -5.79
N ASP A 131 -20.65 2.76 -4.51
CA ASP A 131 -20.05 3.63 -3.50
C ASP A 131 -18.68 3.10 -3.02
N VAL A 132 -17.97 3.88 -2.20
CA VAL A 132 -16.62 3.54 -1.73
C VAL A 132 -16.58 2.24 -0.92
N VAL A 133 -17.63 1.90 -0.19
CA VAL A 133 -17.72 0.66 0.60
C VAL A 133 -17.87 -0.54 -0.34
N GLN A 134 -18.76 -0.42 -1.31
CA GLN A 134 -18.98 -1.45 -2.34
C GLN A 134 -17.72 -1.64 -3.19
N LEU A 135 -17.08 -0.55 -3.64
CA LEU A 135 -15.83 -0.60 -4.39
C LEU A 135 -14.72 -1.32 -3.61
N SER A 136 -14.56 -1.00 -2.32
CA SER A 136 -13.54 -1.66 -1.50
C SER A 136 -13.82 -3.14 -1.31
N SER A 137 -15.08 -3.53 -1.15
CA SER A 137 -15.48 -4.93 -1.01
C SER A 137 -15.25 -5.73 -2.30
N ILE A 138 -15.70 -5.20 -3.46
CA ILE A 138 -15.56 -5.87 -4.75
C ILE A 138 -14.09 -6.03 -5.14
N MET A 139 -13.28 -5.00 -4.91
CA MET A 139 -11.85 -4.98 -5.25
C MET A 139 -10.96 -5.59 -4.16
N GLU A 140 -11.54 -6.29 -3.19
CA GLU A 140 -10.84 -6.98 -2.10
C GLU A 140 -9.76 -6.10 -1.45
N THR A 141 -10.17 -4.89 -1.01
CA THR A 141 -9.27 -3.93 -0.38
C THR A 141 -9.92 -3.25 0.82
N ASN A 142 -9.12 -2.60 1.65
CA ASN A 142 -9.62 -1.81 2.77
C ASN A 142 -10.17 -0.46 2.29
N ILE A 143 -11.23 0.04 2.95
CA ILE A 143 -11.85 1.34 2.63
C ILE A 143 -10.83 2.48 2.67
N ASN A 144 -9.90 2.48 3.64
CA ASN A 144 -8.88 3.54 3.72
C ASN A 144 -7.91 3.49 2.53
N LEU A 145 -7.51 2.31 2.10
CA LEU A 145 -6.66 2.18 0.91
C LEU A 145 -7.40 2.64 -0.36
N MET A 146 -8.70 2.35 -0.47
CA MET A 146 -9.56 2.87 -1.55
C MET A 146 -9.64 4.40 -1.50
N LEU A 147 -9.82 5.01 -0.32
CA LEU A 147 -9.82 6.46 -0.17
C LEU A 147 -8.48 7.09 -0.53
N VAL A 148 -7.35 6.47 -0.14
CA VAL A 148 -6.01 6.88 -0.57
C VAL A 148 -5.90 6.85 -2.10
N LYS A 149 -6.40 5.78 -2.74
CA LYS A 149 -6.42 5.65 -4.21
C LYS A 149 -7.16 6.78 -4.87
N LEU A 150 -8.39 7.08 -4.42
CA LEU A 150 -9.22 8.16 -4.97
C LEU A 150 -8.56 9.54 -4.78
N ASN A 151 -7.96 9.78 -3.60
CA ASN A 151 -7.22 11.01 -3.34
C ASN A 151 -6.00 11.17 -4.27
N GLU A 152 -5.25 10.10 -4.50
CA GLU A 152 -4.12 10.14 -5.45
C GLU A 152 -4.58 10.43 -6.88
N LEU A 153 -5.69 9.83 -7.32
CA LEU A 153 -6.28 10.15 -8.61
C LEU A 153 -6.69 11.63 -8.71
N ASN A 154 -7.26 12.19 -7.64
CA ASN A 154 -7.60 13.62 -7.57
C ASN A 154 -6.34 14.50 -7.61
N ARG A 155 -5.26 14.13 -6.92
CA ARG A 155 -3.95 14.82 -6.99
C ARG A 155 -3.36 14.80 -8.40
N MET A 156 -3.69 13.79 -9.20
CA MET A 156 -3.30 13.67 -10.61
C MET A 156 -4.31 14.35 -11.57
N GLY A 157 -5.23 15.18 -11.05
CA GLY A 157 -6.13 16.01 -11.84
C GLY A 157 -7.50 15.38 -12.13
N ARG A 158 -7.85 14.22 -11.55
CA ARG A 158 -9.23 13.71 -11.60
C ARG A 158 -10.11 14.50 -10.63
N GLN A 159 -11.39 14.64 -10.93
CA GLN A 159 -12.37 15.33 -10.09
C GLN A 159 -13.36 14.29 -9.55
N LEU A 160 -12.86 13.38 -8.69
CA LEU A 160 -13.68 12.35 -8.08
C LEU A 160 -14.27 12.89 -6.77
N ASN A 161 -15.57 12.65 -6.56
CA ASN A 161 -16.18 12.95 -5.28
C ASN A 161 -15.72 11.93 -4.23
N THR A 162 -14.91 12.37 -3.27
CA THR A 162 -14.44 11.53 -2.17
C THR A 162 -15.20 11.94 -0.91
N PRO A 163 -16.16 11.12 -0.44
CA PRO A 163 -17.04 11.49 0.67
C PRO A 163 -16.34 11.63 2.02
N TYR A 164 -15.14 11.08 2.17
CA TYR A 164 -14.40 11.06 3.43
C TYR A 164 -12.90 11.27 3.23
N ILE A 165 -12.27 11.94 4.20
CA ILE A 165 -10.81 11.93 4.38
C ILE A 165 -10.48 10.63 5.11
N PRO A 166 -9.48 9.83 4.67
CA PRO A 166 -9.09 8.64 5.40
C PRO A 166 -8.61 9.01 6.81
N TYR A 167 -9.21 8.41 7.83
CA TYR A 167 -8.80 8.60 9.21
C TYR A 167 -7.76 7.57 9.60
N SER A 168 -6.63 8.00 10.15
CA SER A 168 -5.58 7.13 10.70
C SER A 168 -6.06 6.27 11.88
N ASP A 169 -7.08 6.72 12.60
CA ASP A 169 -7.57 6.07 13.82
C ASP A 169 -8.51 4.87 13.59
N PHE A 170 -8.95 4.62 12.37
CA PHE A 170 -9.91 3.54 12.08
C PHE A 170 -9.33 2.14 12.35
N LEU A 171 -8.02 1.97 12.19
CA LEU A 171 -7.35 0.67 12.40
C LEU A 171 -7.00 0.38 13.86
N LYS A 172 -7.05 1.35 14.77
CA LYS A 172 -6.81 1.12 16.21
C LYS A 172 -7.81 0.17 16.86
N ASN A 173 -8.90 -0.16 16.17
CA ASN A 173 -9.97 -1.05 16.65
C ASN A 173 -10.02 -2.39 15.90
N ILE A 174 -9.10 -2.69 15.03
CA ILE A 174 -8.98 -4.03 14.44
C ILE A 174 -8.22 -4.88 15.47
N VAL A 175 -8.97 -5.68 16.22
CA VAL A 175 -8.40 -6.74 17.07
C VAL A 175 -7.93 -7.84 16.12
N VAL A 176 -6.63 -8.03 16.05
CA VAL A 176 -5.97 -9.15 15.35
C VAL A 176 -5.97 -10.36 16.28
#